data_72359a5e9cb0582c86148d2bda0e8165
#
_entry.id   72359a5e9cb0582c86148d2bda0e8165
#
_cell.length_a   1.000
_cell.length_b   1.000
_cell.length_c   1.000
_cell.angle_alpha   90.00
_cell.angle_beta   90.00
_cell.angle_gamma   90.00
#
_symmetry.space_group_name_H-M   'P 1'
#
loop_
_entity.id
_entity.type
_entity.pdbx_description
1 polymer ?
#
loop_
_entity_poly.entity_id
_entity_poly.type
_entity_poly.pdbx_seq_one_letter_code
_entity_poly.pdbx_strand_id
1 'polypeptide(L)'
;MASENYSRRSFLTTGLSTGLAVSAASSLSLSAKGQKIPIGLELYSVRDVLEKDLPGTVRAVAKQGYEVVEFYSPYFSWTLEYAKEVRKLLDDTGLKCSSTHNGGESFSGAGIQKAIDLNSILGAKYIVMAHPGREITTADGWKEVAATLNAAGEKFNAAHIKAGYHNHDAEWKPIDGVKPIEVLAKNTVKSVMLQLDVGTCVATGNDPVAWIKANPGRINSLHLKEWSPEKEYKVLFGDGKAPWKEIFAAAEKTGGVEFYLIEQEGYDTPSLEAVEKCLANYKKIHG
;
A
#
# COMPACT_ATOMS: atom_id res chain seq x y z
N MET A 1 -83.21 -17.28 10.65
CA MET A 1 -83.21 -16.43 11.86
C MET A 1 -82.04 -15.45 11.73
N ALA A 2 -82.38 -14.25 11.51
CA ALA A 2 -81.96 -12.96 12.03
C ALA A 2 -80.53 -12.60 11.71
N SER A 3 -80.29 -11.72 10.70
CA SER A 3 -80.33 -10.23 10.77
C SER A 3 -79.32 -9.73 11.81
N GLU A 4 -78.32 -8.91 11.47
CA GLU A 4 -78.54 -7.49 11.19
C GLU A 4 -77.31 -6.84 10.53
N ASN A 5 -77.64 -5.92 9.67
CA ASN A 5 -76.89 -4.84 9.08
C ASN A 5 -76.37 -3.82 10.13
N TYR A 6 -75.30 -3.10 9.74
CA TYR A 6 -75.18 -1.62 9.86
C TYR A 6 -73.91 -1.22 9.11
N SER A 7 -73.98 -0.55 8.03
CA SER A 7 -74.22 0.85 7.66
C SER A 7 -72.98 1.74 7.67
N ARG A 8 -72.63 2.12 6.46
CA ARG A 8 -71.93 3.27 5.93
C ARG A 8 -71.76 4.48 6.88
N ARG A 9 -70.53 5.01 6.88
CA ARG A 9 -70.39 6.48 6.62
C ARG A 9 -68.97 6.82 6.21
N SER A 10 -68.93 7.53 5.10
CA SER A 10 -67.82 8.23 4.50
C SER A 10 -67.17 9.25 5.44
N PHE A 11 -65.84 9.35 5.41
CA PHE A 11 -65.22 10.64 5.63
C PHE A 11 -64.10 10.86 4.64
N LEU A 12 -64.29 11.82 3.80
CA LEU A 12 -63.29 12.48 3.00
C LEU A 12 -62.37 13.26 3.95
N THR A 13 -61.05 13.14 3.77
CA THR A 13 -60.14 14.28 3.93
C THR A 13 -58.82 13.97 3.22
N THR A 14 -58.56 14.72 2.20
CA THR A 14 -57.38 15.53 1.89
C THR A 14 -56.03 14.78 1.83
N GLY A 15 -55.52 14.68 0.61
CA GLY A 15 -54.16 14.23 0.29
C GLY A 15 -53.08 15.10 0.93
N LEU A 16 -52.03 14.44 1.36
CA LEU A 16 -50.70 15.00 1.44
C LEU A 16 -49.77 14.01 0.78
N SER A 17 -49.34 14.35 -0.41
CA SER A 17 -48.22 13.74 -1.12
C SER A 17 -46.94 14.09 -0.40
N THR A 18 -46.46 13.20 0.46
CA THR A 18 -45.07 13.27 0.97
C THR A 18 -44.17 12.52 -0.01
N GLY A 19 -43.54 13.28 -0.89
CA GLY A 19 -42.44 12.78 -1.70
C GLY A 19 -41.32 12.28 -0.79
N LEU A 20 -41.01 10.96 -0.89
CA LEU A 20 -39.75 10.44 -0.37
C LEU A 20 -38.63 10.99 -1.25
N ALA A 21 -37.97 12.04 -0.78
CA ALA A 21 -36.67 12.41 -1.25
C ALA A 21 -35.69 11.34 -0.76
N VAL A 22 -35.28 10.41 -1.66
CA VAL A 22 -34.12 9.56 -1.42
C VAL A 22 -32.91 10.45 -1.47
N SER A 23 -32.45 10.92 -0.30
CA SER A 23 -31.17 11.55 -0.13
C SER A 23 -30.10 10.48 -0.37
N ALA A 24 -29.50 10.47 -1.56
CA ALA A 24 -28.24 9.81 -1.78
C ALA A 24 -27.20 10.51 -0.90
N ALA A 25 -27.03 10.01 0.32
CA ALA A 25 -25.92 10.39 1.17
C ALA A 25 -24.67 9.85 0.51
N SER A 26 -24.02 10.71 -0.29
CA SER A 26 -22.62 10.53 -0.65
C SER A 26 -21.87 10.49 0.66
N SER A 27 -21.41 9.30 1.06
CA SER A 27 -20.45 9.14 2.14
C SER A 27 -19.12 9.72 1.67
N LEU A 28 -19.01 11.04 1.77
CA LEU A 28 -17.74 11.72 1.83
C LEU A 28 -17.05 11.14 3.08
N SER A 29 -16.08 10.25 2.87
CA SER A 29 -15.10 9.91 3.90
C SER A 29 -14.46 11.22 4.34
N LEU A 30 -14.95 11.79 5.43
CA LEU A 30 -14.23 12.78 6.19
C LEU A 30 -12.96 12.07 6.67
N SER A 31 -11.85 12.26 5.93
CA SER A 31 -10.52 12.00 6.46
C SER A 31 -10.45 12.77 7.77
N ALA A 32 -10.40 12.06 8.88
CA ALA A 32 -10.33 12.66 10.20
C ALA A 32 -9.05 13.51 10.23
N LYS A 33 -9.18 14.82 10.22
CA LYS A 33 -8.08 15.76 10.46
C LYS A 33 -7.41 15.36 11.78
N GLY A 34 -6.19 14.82 11.71
CA GLY A 34 -5.36 14.60 12.88
C GLY A 34 -4.92 13.16 13.17
N GLN A 35 -5.24 12.16 12.35
CA GLN A 35 -4.66 10.84 12.59
C GLN A 35 -3.22 10.81 12.05
N LYS A 36 -2.25 10.60 12.96
CA LYS A 36 -0.84 10.45 12.61
C LYS A 36 -0.68 9.26 11.65
N ILE A 37 -0.08 9.52 10.50
CA ILE A 37 0.27 8.47 9.54
C ILE A 37 1.56 7.80 10.04
N PRO A 38 1.56 6.47 10.29
CA PRO A 38 2.73 5.80 10.82
C PRO A 38 3.87 5.77 9.78
N ILE A 39 5.09 5.94 10.30
CA ILE A 39 6.33 5.81 9.51
C ILE A 39 6.95 4.44 9.71
N GLY A 40 7.32 3.80 8.64
CA GLY A 40 7.90 2.47 8.62
C GLY A 40 9.18 2.36 7.83
N LEU A 41 9.69 1.13 7.80
CA LEU A 41 10.87 0.74 7.05
C LEU A 41 10.54 -0.45 6.15
N GLU A 42 10.84 -0.32 4.86
CA GLU A 42 11.02 -1.50 3.99
C GLU A 42 12.31 -2.21 4.39
N LEU A 43 12.18 -3.45 4.85
CA LEU A 43 13.30 -4.18 5.46
C LEU A 43 14.38 -4.61 4.45
N TYR A 44 14.12 -4.49 3.15
CA TYR A 44 15.15 -4.60 2.12
C TYR A 44 16.28 -3.58 2.32
N SER A 45 15.96 -2.44 2.91
CA SER A 45 16.92 -1.38 3.25
C SER A 45 18.03 -1.84 4.21
N VAL A 46 17.77 -2.86 5.01
CA VAL A 46 18.71 -3.42 6.00
C VAL A 46 18.94 -4.91 5.78
N ARG A 47 18.76 -5.40 4.53
CA ARG A 47 18.87 -6.82 4.15
C ARG A 47 20.19 -7.46 4.55
N ASP A 48 21.27 -6.71 4.50
CA ASP A 48 22.64 -7.16 4.82
C ASP A 48 22.81 -7.62 6.28
N VAL A 49 22.06 -7.04 7.20
CA VAL A 49 22.02 -7.41 8.62
C VAL A 49 20.80 -8.26 8.96
N LEU A 50 19.67 -8.04 8.28
CA LEU A 50 18.43 -8.81 8.50
C LEU A 50 18.60 -10.29 8.18
N GLU A 51 19.33 -10.63 7.10
CA GLU A 51 19.61 -12.02 6.71
C GLU A 51 20.47 -12.76 7.74
N LYS A 52 21.31 -12.04 8.49
CA LYS A 52 22.20 -12.62 9.50
C LYS A 52 21.54 -12.75 10.86
N ASP A 53 20.74 -11.75 11.24
CA ASP A 53 20.08 -11.66 12.54
C ASP A 53 18.77 -10.89 12.42
N LEU A 54 17.70 -11.57 12.00
CA LEU A 54 16.37 -10.95 11.88
C LEU A 54 15.88 -10.42 13.25
N PRO A 55 15.95 -11.17 14.36
CA PRO A 55 15.47 -10.64 15.63
C PRO A 55 16.22 -9.42 16.14
N GLY A 56 17.54 -9.39 16.03
CA GLY A 56 18.37 -8.24 16.40
C GLY A 56 18.09 -7.03 15.52
N THR A 57 17.95 -7.23 14.21
CA THR A 57 17.64 -6.16 13.26
C THR A 57 16.27 -5.56 13.52
N VAL A 58 15.22 -6.36 13.72
CA VAL A 58 13.86 -5.88 14.02
C VAL A 58 13.85 -5.07 15.33
N ARG A 59 14.57 -5.51 16.37
CA ARG A 59 14.73 -4.75 17.63
C ARG A 59 15.46 -3.43 17.42
N ALA A 60 16.50 -3.39 16.56
CA ALA A 60 17.22 -2.18 16.24
C ALA A 60 16.33 -1.16 15.50
N VAL A 61 15.55 -1.61 14.52
CA VAL A 61 14.58 -0.80 13.79
C VAL A 61 13.51 -0.21 14.72
N ALA A 62 12.97 -1.03 15.63
CA ALA A 62 12.03 -0.56 16.65
C ALA A 62 12.65 0.50 17.57
N LYS A 63 13.89 0.27 18.03
CA LYS A 63 14.62 1.21 18.90
C LYS A 63 14.89 2.57 18.23
N GLN A 64 15.07 2.59 16.93
CA GLN A 64 15.22 3.84 16.16
C GLN A 64 13.92 4.67 16.13
N GLY A 65 12.77 4.02 16.36
CA GLY A 65 11.46 4.68 16.44
C GLY A 65 10.62 4.55 15.16
N TYR A 66 10.87 3.57 14.34
CA TYR A 66 9.95 3.12 13.32
C TYR A 66 8.70 2.50 13.95
N GLU A 67 7.55 2.63 13.31
CA GLU A 67 6.26 2.19 13.85
C GLU A 67 5.71 0.97 13.10
N VAL A 68 6.04 0.87 11.79
CA VAL A 68 5.63 -0.24 10.93
C VAL A 68 6.82 -0.77 10.14
N VAL A 69 6.67 -1.99 9.62
CA VAL A 69 7.66 -2.60 8.72
C VAL A 69 6.96 -3.26 7.54
N GLU A 70 7.70 -3.38 6.44
CA GLU A 70 7.37 -4.21 5.30
C GLU A 70 8.43 -5.29 5.14
N PHE A 71 8.02 -6.57 5.07
CA PHE A 71 8.92 -7.68 4.75
C PHE A 71 8.97 -7.88 3.25
N TYR A 72 10.15 -8.25 2.73
CA TYR A 72 10.34 -8.57 1.31
C TYR A 72 10.39 -10.09 1.06
N SER A 73 10.44 -10.51 -0.21
CA SER A 73 10.18 -11.88 -0.68
C SER A 73 10.76 -13.05 0.12
N PRO A 74 11.95 -13.04 0.78
CA PRO A 74 12.42 -14.17 1.58
C PRO A 74 11.46 -14.63 2.67
N TYR A 75 10.60 -13.75 3.19
CA TYR A 75 9.57 -14.14 4.18
C TYR A 75 8.63 -15.23 3.64
N PHE A 76 8.42 -15.27 2.33
CA PHE A 76 7.52 -16.25 1.70
C PHE A 76 8.02 -17.69 1.83
N SER A 77 9.30 -17.90 2.15
CA SER A 77 9.85 -19.23 2.45
C SER A 77 9.58 -19.71 3.89
N TRP A 78 9.09 -18.85 4.77
CA TRP A 78 8.88 -19.20 6.18
C TRP A 78 7.84 -20.30 6.37
N THR A 79 8.02 -21.07 7.45
CA THR A 79 6.94 -21.91 7.99
C THR A 79 5.95 -21.05 8.76
N LEU A 80 4.73 -21.55 8.97
CA LEU A 80 3.73 -20.83 9.75
C LEU A 80 4.16 -20.67 11.21
N GLU A 81 4.91 -21.65 11.76
CA GLU A 81 5.48 -21.59 13.09
C GLU A 81 6.48 -20.42 13.20
N TYR A 82 7.41 -20.33 12.27
CA TYR A 82 8.37 -19.23 12.25
C TYR A 82 7.70 -17.87 12.06
N ALA A 83 6.68 -17.79 11.21
CA ALA A 83 5.89 -16.57 11.09
C ALA A 83 5.24 -16.14 12.41
N LYS A 84 4.78 -17.09 13.25
CA LYS A 84 4.26 -16.80 14.58
C LYS A 84 5.34 -16.28 15.54
N GLU A 85 6.55 -16.82 15.47
CA GLU A 85 7.70 -16.32 16.23
C GLU A 85 8.04 -14.87 15.84
N VAL A 86 8.06 -14.58 14.53
CA VAL A 86 8.28 -13.21 14.02
C VAL A 86 7.13 -12.29 14.44
N ARG A 87 5.87 -12.76 14.38
CA ARG A 87 4.74 -11.98 14.88
C ARG A 87 4.88 -11.62 16.35
N LYS A 88 5.27 -12.59 17.18
CA LYS A 88 5.53 -12.33 18.59
C LYS A 88 6.63 -11.30 18.79
N LEU A 89 7.71 -11.37 17.99
CA LEU A 89 8.78 -10.38 18.02
C LEU A 89 8.28 -8.97 17.69
N LEU A 90 7.42 -8.84 16.68
CA LEU A 90 6.79 -7.57 16.33
C LEU A 90 5.93 -7.03 17.50
N ASP A 91 5.12 -7.89 18.12
CA ASP A 91 4.30 -7.52 19.28
C ASP A 91 5.17 -7.10 20.48
N ASP A 92 6.26 -7.82 20.78
CA ASP A 92 7.20 -7.52 21.86
C ASP A 92 7.95 -6.17 21.65
N THR A 93 8.12 -5.75 20.37
CA THR A 93 8.80 -4.50 20.01
C THR A 93 7.86 -3.34 19.73
N GLY A 94 6.56 -3.59 19.65
CA GLY A 94 5.55 -2.59 19.29
C GLY A 94 5.47 -2.27 17.81
N LEU A 95 6.28 -2.94 16.94
CA LEU A 95 6.21 -2.80 15.49
C LEU A 95 4.98 -3.53 14.94
N LYS A 96 4.47 -3.02 13.80
CA LYS A 96 3.41 -3.70 13.03
C LYS A 96 3.90 -4.01 11.63
N CYS A 97 3.50 -5.14 11.08
CA CYS A 97 3.66 -5.41 9.65
C CYS A 97 2.47 -4.79 8.92
N SER A 98 2.69 -3.81 8.06
CA SER A 98 1.61 -3.18 7.29
C SER A 98 1.40 -3.84 5.94
N SER A 99 2.47 -4.31 5.32
CA SER A 99 2.50 -4.92 4.00
C SER A 99 3.67 -5.88 3.87
N THR A 100 3.65 -6.65 2.79
CA THR A 100 4.76 -7.50 2.38
C THR A 100 4.98 -7.40 0.87
N HIS A 101 6.25 -7.38 0.43
CA HIS A 101 6.63 -7.48 -0.98
C HIS A 101 6.74 -8.93 -1.42
N ASN A 102 6.15 -9.22 -2.57
CA ASN A 102 5.96 -10.57 -3.09
C ASN A 102 6.29 -10.66 -4.58
N GLY A 103 6.67 -11.83 -5.03
CA GLY A 103 6.68 -12.19 -6.42
C GLY A 103 5.31 -12.66 -6.93
N GLY A 104 5.21 -12.85 -8.25
CA GLY A 104 3.97 -13.28 -8.91
C GLY A 104 3.43 -14.63 -8.43
N GLU A 105 4.29 -15.48 -7.84
CA GLU A 105 3.89 -16.79 -7.27
C GLU A 105 2.90 -16.65 -6.12
N SER A 106 2.96 -15.57 -5.35
CA SER A 106 2.02 -15.29 -4.26
C SER A 106 0.61 -14.94 -4.75
N PHE A 107 0.46 -14.65 -6.04
CA PHE A 107 -0.79 -14.22 -6.66
C PHE A 107 -1.43 -15.30 -7.55
N SER A 108 -0.92 -16.52 -7.52
CA SER A 108 -1.41 -17.61 -8.37
C SER A 108 -1.40 -18.97 -7.65
N GLY A 109 -2.26 -19.88 -8.09
CA GLY A 109 -2.29 -21.28 -7.64
C GLY A 109 -2.33 -21.43 -6.11
N ALA A 110 -1.52 -22.35 -5.60
CA ALA A 110 -1.37 -22.62 -4.16
C ALA A 110 -0.67 -21.48 -3.40
N GLY A 111 0.06 -20.61 -4.10
CA GLY A 111 0.77 -19.47 -3.50
C GLY A 111 -0.16 -18.47 -2.84
N ILE A 112 -1.38 -18.32 -3.36
CA ILE A 112 -2.41 -17.43 -2.81
C ILE A 112 -2.74 -17.81 -1.35
N GLN A 113 -3.02 -19.10 -1.08
CA GLN A 113 -3.36 -19.53 0.28
C GLN A 113 -2.17 -19.35 1.22
N LYS A 114 -0.96 -19.71 0.78
CA LYS A 114 0.26 -19.49 1.55
C LYS A 114 0.49 -18.01 1.88
N ALA A 115 0.28 -17.12 0.90
CA ALA A 115 0.37 -15.68 1.12
C ALA A 115 -0.65 -15.19 2.15
N ILE A 116 -1.91 -15.65 2.07
CA ILE A 116 -2.96 -15.33 3.03
C ILE A 116 -2.56 -15.79 4.43
N ASP A 117 -2.12 -17.05 4.59
CA ASP A 117 -1.79 -17.63 5.89
C ASP A 117 -0.64 -16.86 6.57
N LEU A 118 0.46 -16.63 5.84
CA LEU A 118 1.61 -15.88 6.35
C LEU A 118 1.24 -14.43 6.73
N ASN A 119 0.56 -13.73 5.85
CA ASN A 119 0.18 -12.33 6.08
C ASN A 119 -0.87 -12.17 7.17
N SER A 120 -1.80 -13.11 7.32
CA SER A 120 -2.75 -13.14 8.42
C SER A 120 -2.04 -13.28 9.77
N ILE A 121 -1.02 -14.15 9.87
CA ILE A 121 -0.20 -14.31 11.07
C ILE A 121 0.58 -13.02 11.36
N LEU A 122 1.22 -12.42 10.36
CA LEU A 122 1.98 -11.19 10.50
C LEU A 122 1.09 -9.97 10.81
N GLY A 123 -0.20 -10.06 10.50
CA GLY A 123 -1.15 -8.96 10.66
C GLY A 123 -1.04 -7.90 9.56
N ALA A 124 -0.51 -8.27 8.39
CA ALA A 124 -0.37 -7.37 7.27
C ALA A 124 -1.74 -7.05 6.64
N LYS A 125 -1.91 -5.80 6.23
CA LYS A 125 -3.11 -5.33 5.54
C LYS A 125 -3.02 -5.51 4.03
N TYR A 126 -1.80 -5.57 3.49
CA TYR A 126 -1.54 -5.60 2.05
C TYR A 126 -0.53 -6.69 1.70
N ILE A 127 -0.86 -7.44 0.66
CA ILE A 127 0.07 -8.31 -0.08
C ILE A 127 0.39 -7.58 -1.37
N VAL A 128 1.63 -7.11 -1.51
CA VAL A 128 2.05 -6.23 -2.61
C VAL A 128 2.90 -7.03 -3.58
N MET A 129 2.51 -7.03 -4.86
CA MET A 129 3.36 -7.57 -5.92
C MET A 129 4.45 -6.55 -6.22
N ALA A 130 5.71 -6.89 -5.92
CA ALA A 130 6.88 -6.07 -6.26
C ALA A 130 7.48 -6.45 -7.62
N HIS A 131 7.24 -7.68 -8.08
CA HIS A 131 7.60 -8.11 -9.43
C HIS A 131 6.69 -9.28 -9.88
N PRO A 132 6.34 -9.33 -11.17
CA PRO A 132 5.42 -10.36 -11.70
C PRO A 132 6.06 -11.77 -11.81
N GLY A 133 7.34 -11.94 -11.46
CA GLY A 133 8.05 -13.21 -11.54
C GLY A 133 8.52 -13.59 -12.95
N ARG A 134 8.24 -12.76 -13.94
CA ARG A 134 8.67 -12.89 -15.34
C ARG A 134 8.86 -11.52 -15.96
N GLU A 135 9.65 -11.46 -17.02
CA GLU A 135 9.74 -10.23 -17.83
C GLU A 135 8.44 -9.99 -18.60
N ILE A 136 8.00 -8.75 -18.62
CA ILE A 136 6.79 -8.31 -19.33
C ILE A 136 7.21 -7.30 -20.40
N THR A 137 7.09 -7.68 -21.66
CA THR A 137 7.59 -6.92 -22.80
C THR A 137 6.49 -6.27 -23.66
N THR A 138 5.23 -6.45 -23.30
CA THR A 138 4.08 -5.91 -24.06
C THR A 138 3.05 -5.26 -23.16
N ALA A 139 2.28 -4.32 -23.68
CA ALA A 139 1.15 -3.71 -22.98
C ALA A 139 0.07 -4.75 -22.60
N ASP A 140 -0.17 -5.75 -23.45
CA ASP A 140 -1.12 -6.82 -23.16
C ASP A 140 -0.64 -7.71 -22.02
N GLY A 141 0.67 -8.01 -21.93
CA GLY A 141 1.25 -8.72 -20.79
C GLY A 141 1.01 -7.96 -19.47
N TRP A 142 1.05 -6.65 -19.47
CA TRP A 142 0.71 -5.83 -18.30
C TRP A 142 -0.78 -5.84 -17.95
N LYS A 143 -1.67 -6.00 -18.93
CA LYS A 143 -3.10 -6.26 -18.67
C LYS A 143 -3.32 -7.62 -18.00
N GLU A 144 -2.54 -8.66 -18.37
CA GLU A 144 -2.57 -9.96 -17.69
C GLU A 144 -2.11 -9.86 -16.24
N VAL A 145 -1.05 -9.06 -15.95
CA VAL A 145 -0.62 -8.77 -14.58
C VAL A 145 -1.75 -8.10 -13.79
N ALA A 146 -2.42 -7.12 -14.38
CA ALA A 146 -3.56 -6.46 -13.75
C ALA A 146 -4.73 -7.43 -13.48
N ALA A 147 -5.03 -8.33 -14.41
CA ALA A 147 -6.04 -9.38 -14.22
C ALA A 147 -5.66 -10.34 -13.09
N THR A 148 -4.37 -10.71 -12.98
CA THR A 148 -3.84 -11.54 -11.89
C THR A 148 -4.01 -10.85 -10.53
N LEU A 149 -3.68 -9.56 -10.44
CA LEU A 149 -3.88 -8.75 -9.22
C LEU A 149 -5.34 -8.68 -8.81
N ASN A 150 -6.26 -8.49 -9.77
CA ASN A 150 -7.69 -8.45 -9.51
C ASN A 150 -8.20 -9.79 -8.96
N ALA A 151 -7.87 -10.90 -9.63
CA ALA A 151 -8.32 -12.24 -9.24
C ALA A 151 -7.75 -12.67 -7.87
N ALA A 152 -6.48 -12.38 -7.59
CA ALA A 152 -5.89 -12.64 -6.29
C ALA A 152 -6.48 -11.74 -5.20
N GLY A 153 -6.73 -10.46 -5.53
CA GLY A 153 -7.31 -9.48 -4.63
C GLY A 153 -8.71 -9.88 -4.12
N GLU A 154 -9.53 -10.53 -4.95
CA GLU A 154 -10.82 -11.08 -4.52
C GLU A 154 -10.64 -12.13 -3.39
N LYS A 155 -9.64 -13.02 -3.53
CA LYS A 155 -9.34 -14.06 -2.53
C LYS A 155 -8.72 -13.45 -1.27
N PHE A 156 -7.82 -12.48 -1.40
CA PHE A 156 -7.22 -11.78 -0.26
C PHE A 156 -8.27 -11.01 0.53
N ASN A 157 -9.25 -10.38 -0.13
CA ASN A 157 -10.33 -9.65 0.52
C ASN A 157 -11.19 -10.54 1.44
N ALA A 158 -11.36 -11.83 1.12
CA ALA A 158 -12.04 -12.78 1.99
C ALA A 158 -11.30 -12.99 3.34
N ALA A 159 -9.99 -12.73 3.37
CA ALA A 159 -9.16 -12.74 4.58
C ALA A 159 -8.92 -11.33 5.14
N HIS A 160 -9.65 -10.31 4.69
CA HIS A 160 -9.48 -8.90 5.05
C HIS A 160 -8.10 -8.31 4.71
N ILE A 161 -7.43 -8.87 3.71
CA ILE A 161 -6.16 -8.40 3.18
C ILE A 161 -6.42 -7.86 1.77
N LYS A 162 -5.72 -6.80 1.37
CA LYS A 162 -5.84 -6.20 0.03
C LYS A 162 -4.63 -6.56 -0.83
N ALA A 163 -4.83 -6.64 -2.14
CA ALA A 163 -3.73 -6.69 -3.10
C ALA A 163 -3.14 -5.30 -3.33
N GLY A 164 -1.85 -5.26 -3.64
CA GLY A 164 -1.16 -4.05 -4.09
C GLY A 164 -0.15 -4.34 -5.20
N TYR A 165 0.31 -3.30 -5.85
CA TYR A 165 1.44 -3.33 -6.79
C TYR A 165 2.43 -2.23 -6.42
N HIS A 166 3.71 -2.60 -6.36
CA HIS A 166 4.84 -1.69 -6.15
C HIS A 166 5.60 -1.50 -7.47
N ASN A 167 5.85 -0.26 -7.85
CA ASN A 167 6.54 0.05 -9.09
C ASN A 167 8.05 0.18 -8.91
N HIS A 168 8.75 -0.11 -10.01
CA HIS A 168 10.17 0.18 -10.22
C HIS A 168 10.34 1.07 -11.46
N ASP A 169 11.58 1.23 -11.92
CA ASP A 169 11.91 2.04 -13.10
C ASP A 169 11.23 1.53 -14.40
N ALA A 170 11.08 0.22 -14.51
CA ALA A 170 10.57 -0.42 -15.72
C ALA A 170 9.13 0.01 -16.02
N GLU A 171 8.30 0.16 -15.01
CA GLU A 171 6.88 0.50 -15.17
C GLU A 171 6.65 1.93 -15.63
N TRP A 172 7.66 2.79 -15.52
CA TRP A 172 7.62 4.16 -16.01
C TRP A 172 8.11 4.32 -17.46
N LYS A 173 8.79 3.30 -18.00
CA LYS A 173 9.31 3.31 -19.38
C LYS A 173 8.24 2.82 -20.36
N PRO A 174 7.92 3.57 -21.43
CA PRO A 174 6.89 3.16 -22.37
C PRO A 174 7.20 1.84 -23.07
N ILE A 175 6.20 0.96 -23.14
CA ILE A 175 6.15 -0.26 -23.94
C ILE A 175 4.93 -0.13 -24.85
N ASP A 176 5.08 -0.35 -26.15
CA ASP A 176 4.01 -0.15 -27.14
C ASP A 176 3.36 1.27 -27.07
N GLY A 177 4.16 2.27 -26.69
CA GLY A 177 3.71 3.67 -26.61
C GLY A 177 2.93 4.03 -25.34
N VAL A 178 2.75 3.10 -24.39
CA VAL A 178 2.08 3.33 -23.11
C VAL A 178 2.97 2.93 -21.95
N LYS A 179 2.85 3.60 -20.80
CA LYS A 179 3.59 3.24 -19.60
C LYS A 179 2.90 2.07 -18.90
N PRO A 180 3.64 1.00 -18.54
CA PRO A 180 3.12 -0.13 -17.77
C PRO A 180 2.34 0.28 -16.52
N ILE A 181 2.81 1.26 -15.76
CA ILE A 181 2.14 1.75 -14.56
C ILE A 181 0.73 2.30 -14.86
N GLU A 182 0.54 2.95 -16.02
CA GLU A 182 -0.77 3.46 -16.46
C GLU A 182 -1.68 2.31 -16.89
N VAL A 183 -1.11 1.27 -17.54
CA VAL A 183 -1.86 0.04 -17.90
C VAL A 183 -2.37 -0.63 -16.64
N LEU A 184 -1.51 -0.78 -15.59
CA LEU A 184 -1.89 -1.33 -14.30
C LEU A 184 -2.99 -0.52 -13.63
N ALA A 185 -2.81 0.80 -13.52
CA ALA A 185 -3.78 1.68 -12.88
C ALA A 185 -5.17 1.63 -13.56
N LYS A 186 -5.19 1.55 -14.89
CA LYS A 186 -6.43 1.50 -15.69
C LYS A 186 -7.15 0.14 -15.61
N ASN A 187 -6.41 -0.96 -15.51
CA ASN A 187 -6.97 -2.32 -15.62
C ASN A 187 -7.10 -3.03 -14.27
N THR A 188 -6.67 -2.44 -13.16
CA THR A 188 -6.92 -2.96 -11.82
C THR A 188 -8.13 -2.29 -11.18
N VAL A 189 -8.89 -3.07 -10.38
CA VAL A 189 -10.00 -2.53 -9.58
C VAL A 189 -9.48 -1.55 -8.52
N LYS A 190 -10.34 -0.62 -8.08
CA LYS A 190 -9.92 0.46 -7.17
C LYS A 190 -9.43 -0.02 -5.80
N SER A 191 -9.78 -1.23 -5.38
CA SER A 191 -9.30 -1.83 -4.14
C SER A 191 -7.85 -2.32 -4.20
N VAL A 192 -7.27 -2.46 -5.39
CA VAL A 192 -5.84 -2.76 -5.56
C VAL A 192 -5.05 -1.48 -5.29
N MET A 193 -4.21 -1.52 -4.26
CA MET A 193 -3.30 -0.43 -3.92
C MET A 193 -2.25 -0.23 -5.01
N LEU A 194 -1.96 1.01 -5.33
CA LEU A 194 -0.80 1.40 -6.14
C LEU A 194 0.24 1.99 -5.18
N GLN A 195 1.12 1.13 -4.65
CA GLN A 195 2.21 1.56 -3.79
C GLN A 195 3.24 2.30 -4.64
N LEU A 196 3.38 3.60 -4.40
CA LEU A 196 4.27 4.43 -5.20
C LEU A 196 5.67 4.44 -4.61
N ASP A 197 6.64 3.93 -5.37
CA ASP A 197 8.05 4.25 -5.16
C ASP A 197 8.36 5.63 -5.77
N VAL A 198 8.63 6.59 -4.90
CA VAL A 198 8.88 7.97 -5.31
C VAL A 198 10.23 8.10 -6.01
N GLY A 199 11.26 7.40 -5.54
CA GLY A 199 12.61 7.47 -6.10
C GLY A 199 12.66 7.02 -7.54
N THR A 200 12.04 5.89 -7.88
CA THR A 200 12.00 5.37 -9.25
C THR A 200 11.13 6.23 -10.17
N CYS A 201 10.06 6.83 -9.64
CA CYS A 201 9.24 7.79 -10.37
C CYS A 201 10.07 9.03 -10.76
N VAL A 202 10.82 9.62 -9.81
CA VAL A 202 11.66 10.81 -10.04
C VAL A 202 12.86 10.48 -10.92
N ALA A 203 13.53 9.36 -10.69
CA ALA A 203 14.69 8.92 -11.48
C ALA A 203 14.38 8.77 -12.96
N THR A 204 13.15 8.36 -13.29
CA THR A 204 12.67 8.22 -14.66
C THR A 204 12.04 9.49 -15.25
N GLY A 205 12.17 10.63 -14.54
CA GLY A 205 11.70 11.94 -15.01
C GLY A 205 10.18 12.13 -14.94
N ASN A 206 9.49 11.34 -14.12
CA ASN A 206 8.06 11.45 -13.91
C ASN A 206 7.72 12.29 -12.67
N ASP A 207 6.49 12.80 -12.62
CA ASP A 207 5.99 13.64 -11.53
C ASP A 207 5.16 12.80 -10.53
N PRO A 208 5.69 12.54 -9.32
CA PRO A 208 4.96 11.77 -8.30
C PRO A 208 3.69 12.49 -7.82
N VAL A 209 3.67 13.82 -7.79
CA VAL A 209 2.49 14.60 -7.36
C VAL A 209 1.37 14.47 -8.38
N ALA A 210 1.69 14.54 -9.67
CA ALA A 210 0.72 14.33 -10.75
C ALA A 210 0.16 12.90 -10.70
N TRP A 211 1.03 11.90 -10.47
CA TRP A 211 0.61 10.51 -10.35
C TRP A 211 -0.34 10.27 -9.17
N ILE A 212 -0.02 10.81 -7.99
CA ILE A 212 -0.89 10.70 -6.81
C ILE A 212 -2.27 11.32 -7.09
N LYS A 213 -2.30 12.52 -7.69
CA LYS A 213 -3.56 13.22 -8.04
C LYS A 213 -4.39 12.49 -9.08
N ALA A 214 -3.75 11.78 -10.02
CA ALA A 214 -4.43 10.98 -11.05
C ALA A 214 -5.04 9.68 -10.49
N ASN A 215 -4.59 9.20 -9.31
CA ASN A 215 -5.01 7.94 -8.71
C ASN A 215 -5.60 8.13 -7.29
N PRO A 216 -6.67 8.93 -7.12
CA PRO A 216 -7.21 9.27 -5.82
C PRO A 216 -7.67 8.04 -5.04
N GLY A 217 -7.28 7.98 -3.76
CA GLY A 217 -7.65 6.91 -2.82
C GLY A 217 -6.97 5.57 -3.08
N ARG A 218 -5.98 5.51 -3.98
CA ARG A 218 -5.28 4.28 -4.34
C ARG A 218 -3.81 4.25 -3.94
N ILE A 219 -3.27 5.37 -3.45
CA ILE A 219 -1.87 5.49 -3.00
C ILE A 219 -1.84 5.29 -1.47
N ASN A 220 -2.23 4.09 -1.02
CA ASN A 220 -2.34 3.82 0.42
C ASN A 220 -0.97 3.69 1.11
N SER A 221 0.11 3.53 0.35
CA SER A 221 1.49 3.54 0.83
C SER A 221 2.41 4.23 -0.16
N LEU A 222 3.41 4.92 0.38
CA LEU A 222 4.53 5.48 -0.36
C LEU A 222 5.82 4.85 0.13
N HIS A 223 6.68 4.45 -0.81
CA HIS A 223 8.09 4.23 -0.54
C HIS A 223 8.82 5.57 -0.62
N LEU A 224 9.29 6.01 0.53
CA LEU A 224 10.08 7.22 0.70
C LEU A 224 11.53 6.92 0.31
N LYS A 225 11.71 6.60 -0.97
CA LYS A 225 12.99 6.36 -1.61
C LYS A 225 13.43 7.64 -2.28
N GLU A 226 14.65 8.03 -2.05
CA GLU A 226 15.20 9.25 -2.60
C GLU A 226 16.03 8.95 -3.85
N TRP A 227 16.22 9.97 -4.67
CA TRP A 227 17.09 9.90 -5.84
C TRP A 227 17.77 11.26 -6.11
N SER A 228 19.02 11.20 -6.58
CA SER A 228 19.72 12.36 -7.17
C SER A 228 20.60 11.93 -8.34
N PRO A 229 20.88 12.82 -9.31
CA PRO A 229 21.78 12.50 -10.42
C PRO A 229 23.21 12.14 -9.97
N GLU A 230 23.66 12.69 -8.83
CA GLU A 230 25.03 12.55 -8.36
C GLU A 230 25.26 11.25 -7.56
N LYS A 231 24.22 10.77 -6.85
CA LYS A 231 24.33 9.63 -5.94
C LYS A 231 23.35 8.49 -6.25
N GLU A 232 22.49 8.70 -7.24
CA GLU A 232 21.41 7.76 -7.56
C GLU A 232 20.61 7.40 -6.29
N TYR A 233 20.32 6.11 -6.04
CA TYR A 233 19.60 5.63 -4.86
C TYR A 233 20.44 5.52 -3.58
N LYS A 234 21.72 6.00 -3.61
CA LYS A 234 22.55 6.11 -2.40
C LYS A 234 22.29 7.39 -1.61
N VAL A 235 21.61 8.36 -2.23
CA VAL A 235 21.25 9.59 -1.52
C VAL A 235 20.25 9.28 -0.41
N LEU A 236 20.47 9.85 0.77
CA LEU A 236 19.56 9.63 1.89
C LEU A 236 18.25 10.39 1.68
N PHE A 237 17.17 9.86 2.24
CA PHE A 237 15.88 10.54 2.22
C PHE A 237 15.99 12.00 2.63
N GLY A 238 15.46 12.88 1.80
CA GLY A 238 15.43 14.34 2.01
C GLY A 238 16.64 15.10 1.51
N ASP A 239 17.71 14.41 1.07
CA ASP A 239 18.93 15.04 0.55
C ASP A 239 18.98 15.03 -1.00
N GLY A 240 17.90 14.60 -1.66
CA GLY A 240 17.84 14.42 -3.12
C GLY A 240 16.97 15.45 -3.84
N LYS A 241 16.24 14.98 -4.85
CA LYS A 241 15.47 15.83 -5.78
C LYS A 241 13.96 15.70 -5.65
N ALA A 242 13.45 14.77 -4.84
CA ALA A 242 12.01 14.58 -4.70
C ALA A 242 11.36 15.78 -3.96
N PRO A 243 10.23 16.32 -4.47
CA PRO A 243 9.52 17.43 -3.84
C PRO A 243 8.64 16.94 -2.68
N TRP A 244 9.27 16.54 -1.57
CA TRP A 244 8.61 15.81 -0.48
C TRP A 244 7.42 16.53 0.13
N LYS A 245 7.49 17.85 0.31
CA LYS A 245 6.37 18.63 0.89
C LYS A 245 5.11 18.54 0.04
N GLU A 246 5.27 18.67 -1.27
CA GLU A 246 4.18 18.58 -2.25
C GLU A 246 3.66 17.13 -2.36
N ILE A 247 4.55 16.14 -2.26
CA ILE A 247 4.21 14.72 -2.27
C ILE A 247 3.36 14.38 -1.05
N PHE A 248 3.78 14.73 0.16
CA PHE A 248 3.03 14.49 1.39
C PHE A 248 1.66 15.18 1.33
N ALA A 249 1.62 16.46 0.94
CA ALA A 249 0.36 17.18 0.80
C ALA A 249 -0.62 16.52 -0.20
N ALA A 250 -0.12 15.98 -1.32
CA ALA A 250 -0.95 15.27 -2.30
C ALA A 250 -1.38 13.90 -1.76
N ALA A 251 -0.48 13.14 -1.14
CA ALA A 251 -0.75 11.81 -0.61
C ALA A 251 -1.83 11.84 0.48
N GLU A 252 -1.73 12.80 1.39
CA GLU A 252 -2.66 12.96 2.51
C GLU A 252 -4.01 13.52 2.08
N LYS A 253 -4.01 14.47 1.13
CA LYS A 253 -5.25 15.09 0.65
C LYS A 253 -6.02 14.24 -0.34
N THR A 254 -5.31 13.53 -1.22
CA THR A 254 -5.88 12.89 -2.41
C THR A 254 -5.55 11.42 -2.50
N GLY A 255 -4.31 11.03 -2.17
CA GLY A 255 -3.81 9.68 -2.36
C GLY A 255 -4.48 8.63 -1.50
N GLY A 256 -4.92 8.99 -0.30
CA GLY A 256 -5.52 8.07 0.66
C GLY A 256 -4.47 7.26 1.42
N VAL A 257 -3.30 7.85 1.67
CA VAL A 257 -2.16 7.22 2.33
C VAL A 257 -2.53 6.75 3.75
N GLU A 258 -2.15 5.52 4.07
CA GLU A 258 -2.35 4.88 5.38
C GLU A 258 -1.04 4.75 6.17
N PHE A 259 0.11 4.64 5.47
CA PHE A 259 1.44 4.53 6.07
C PHE A 259 2.52 4.92 5.07
N TYR A 260 3.66 5.34 5.59
CA TYR A 260 4.88 5.62 4.83
C TYR A 260 5.95 4.56 5.13
N LEU A 261 6.77 4.25 4.14
CA LEU A 261 7.88 3.30 4.27
C LEU A 261 9.16 3.96 3.74
N ILE A 262 10.13 4.18 4.58
CA ILE A 262 11.47 4.55 4.12
C ILE A 262 12.06 3.32 3.40
N GLU A 263 12.60 3.54 2.21
CA GLU A 263 13.42 2.56 1.49
C GLU A 263 14.76 3.18 1.11
N GLN A 264 15.85 2.55 1.54
CA GLN A 264 17.21 2.94 1.22
C GLN A 264 17.92 1.78 0.53
N GLU A 265 18.10 1.87 -0.78
CA GLU A 265 18.63 0.77 -1.60
C GLU A 265 20.15 0.67 -1.60
N GLY A 266 20.83 1.81 -1.55
CA GLY A 266 22.28 1.90 -1.46
C GLY A 266 22.72 2.86 -0.35
N TYR A 267 23.91 2.67 0.18
CA TYR A 267 24.40 3.50 1.28
C TYR A 267 25.93 3.48 1.32
N ASP A 268 26.52 4.58 1.78
CA ASP A 268 27.97 4.72 1.99
C ASP A 268 28.36 4.52 3.48
N THR A 269 27.38 4.23 4.35
CA THR A 269 27.52 3.93 5.80
C THR A 269 26.81 2.61 6.11
N PRO A 270 27.00 1.99 7.30
CA PRO A 270 26.22 0.81 7.69
C PRO A 270 24.71 1.03 7.51
N SER A 271 24.00 0.01 7.01
CA SER A 271 22.58 0.11 6.63
C SER A 271 21.68 0.64 7.75
N LEU A 272 21.86 0.15 8.99
CA LEU A 272 21.10 0.63 10.15
C LEU A 272 21.38 2.11 10.46
N GLU A 273 22.60 2.61 10.26
CA GLU A 273 22.91 4.03 10.42
C GLU A 273 22.28 4.88 9.32
N ALA A 274 22.29 4.37 8.07
CA ALA A 274 21.66 5.05 6.95
C ALA A 274 20.16 5.26 7.17
N VAL A 275 19.44 4.20 7.56
CA VAL A 275 17.98 4.29 7.80
C VAL A 275 17.65 5.12 9.05
N GLU A 276 18.50 5.16 10.07
CA GLU A 276 18.34 6.07 11.21
C GLU A 276 18.43 7.55 10.77
N LYS A 277 19.38 7.88 9.90
CA LYS A 277 19.51 9.23 9.30
C LYS A 277 18.29 9.56 8.43
N CYS A 278 17.82 8.62 7.62
CA CYS A 278 16.59 8.81 6.81
C CYS A 278 15.38 9.13 7.70
N LEU A 279 15.21 8.41 8.82
CA LEU A 279 14.14 8.70 9.77
C LEU A 279 14.27 10.07 10.43
N ALA A 280 15.51 10.48 10.76
CA ALA A 280 15.76 11.81 11.31
C ALA A 280 15.42 12.92 10.30
N ASN A 281 15.75 12.73 9.02
CA ASN A 281 15.38 13.64 7.94
C ASN A 281 13.86 13.69 7.72
N TYR A 282 13.18 12.52 7.76
CA TYR A 282 11.71 12.47 7.70
C TYR A 282 11.07 13.33 8.79
N LYS A 283 11.51 13.18 10.03
CA LYS A 283 11.01 13.96 11.17
C LYS A 283 11.22 15.48 11.03
N LYS A 284 12.24 15.93 10.28
CA LYS A 284 12.48 17.34 10.00
C LYS A 284 11.59 17.88 8.87
N ILE A 285 11.25 17.06 7.89
CA ILE A 285 10.54 17.48 6.67
C ILE A 285 9.03 17.40 6.86
N HIS A 286 8.56 16.34 7.53
CA HIS A 286 7.15 15.99 7.68
C HIS A 286 6.61 16.18 9.11
N GLY A 287 7.48 16.16 10.14
CA GLY A 287 7.14 16.21 11.56
C GLY A 287 6.66 17.56 12.09
#